data_4ab9327ac4681a38eb6727e8dd0d426e
#
_entry.id   4ab9327ac4681a38eb6727e8dd0d426e
#
_cell.length_a   1.000
_cell.length_b   1.000
_cell.length_c   1.000
_cell.angle_alpha   90.00
_cell.angle_beta   90.00
_cell.angle_gamma   90.00
#
_symmetry.space_group_name_H-M   'P 1'
#
loop_
_entity.id
_entity.type
_entity.pdbx_description
1 polymer ?
#
loop_
_entity_poly.entity_id
_entity_poly.type
_entity_poly.pdbx_seq_one_letter_code
_entity_poly.pdbx_strand_id
1 'polypeptide(L)'
;MFSLKGKSALVTGAGDASGIGFAAAKALKELGAEVFITSTSDRIYKRAEELGVKGFIADLTNESDVQALESQISSLDILVNNAGMTSVTSPASPNEATDISQVSLEALQKGMSRNLETAFLATKFFLPKIRKSQSGRIIMISSLTGHVMAMKNQPVYATAKAALIGLTKSIALDEAKYGITCNAILPGWIATDSISESEKSQGLSVPMGRGGRTDEIASAIAWLSTLGASYITGQTIIVDGGNSIKEERA
;
A
#
# COMPACT_ATOMS: atom_id res chain seq x y z
N MET A 1 -16.48 -12.15 -13.13
CA MET A 1 -15.02 -11.89 -13.28
C MET A 1 -14.55 -10.83 -12.30
N PHE A 2 -15.26 -9.70 -12.17
CA PHE A 2 -14.86 -8.56 -11.33
C PHE A 2 -15.56 -8.47 -9.97
N SER A 3 -16.40 -9.43 -9.57
CA SER A 3 -17.06 -9.45 -8.26
C SER A 3 -16.12 -9.98 -7.19
N LEU A 4 -16.21 -9.38 -5.99
CA LEU A 4 -15.56 -9.84 -4.75
C LEU A 4 -16.57 -10.35 -3.71
N LYS A 5 -17.80 -10.64 -4.14
CA LYS A 5 -18.84 -11.17 -3.26
C LYS A 5 -18.38 -12.49 -2.59
N GLY A 6 -18.49 -12.54 -1.28
CA GLY A 6 -18.03 -13.67 -0.47
C GLY A 6 -16.54 -13.72 -0.20
N LYS A 7 -15.80 -12.64 -0.55
CA LYS A 7 -14.39 -12.45 -0.23
C LYS A 7 -14.22 -11.48 0.94
N SER A 8 -13.18 -11.71 1.73
CA SER A 8 -12.78 -10.83 2.82
C SER A 8 -11.47 -10.11 2.48
N ALA A 9 -11.38 -8.82 2.80
CA ALA A 9 -10.25 -7.98 2.49
C ALA A 9 -9.79 -7.16 3.68
N LEU A 10 -8.50 -7.11 3.94
CA LEU A 10 -7.87 -6.18 4.89
C LEU A 10 -7.10 -5.11 4.12
N VAL A 11 -7.39 -3.84 4.41
CA VAL A 11 -6.64 -2.70 3.90
C VAL A 11 -5.91 -2.01 5.04
N THR A 12 -4.59 -1.97 4.97
CA THR A 12 -3.76 -1.33 5.98
C THR A 12 -3.55 0.16 5.68
N GLY A 13 -3.43 1.00 6.70
CA GLY A 13 -3.18 2.43 6.52
C GLY A 13 -4.36 3.21 5.92
N ALA A 14 -5.60 2.90 6.32
CA ALA A 14 -6.83 3.52 5.80
C ALA A 14 -7.41 4.64 6.69
N GLY A 15 -6.59 5.25 7.56
CA GLY A 15 -7.04 6.27 8.53
C GLY A 15 -7.31 7.66 7.94
N ASP A 16 -6.84 7.96 6.73
CA ASP A 16 -7.03 9.23 6.04
C ASP A 16 -8.15 9.11 5.00
N ALA A 17 -9.15 10.00 5.06
CA ALA A 17 -10.29 10.00 4.15
C ALA A 17 -9.90 10.27 2.68
N SER A 18 -8.85 11.06 2.46
CA SER A 18 -8.32 11.39 1.14
C SER A 18 -7.24 10.39 0.69
N GLY A 19 -6.89 9.40 1.52
CA GLY A 19 -5.78 8.48 1.27
C GLY A 19 -6.13 7.32 0.35
N ILE A 20 -5.10 6.73 -0.26
CA ILE A 20 -5.22 5.55 -1.13
C ILE A 20 -5.88 4.38 -0.39
N GLY A 21 -5.52 4.16 0.90
CA GLY A 21 -6.07 3.06 1.70
C GLY A 21 -7.58 3.16 1.88
N PHE A 22 -8.11 4.35 2.15
CA PHE A 22 -9.55 4.55 2.28
C PHE A 22 -10.28 4.37 0.94
N ALA A 23 -9.73 4.93 -0.13
CA ALA A 23 -10.27 4.74 -1.48
C ALA A 23 -10.27 3.26 -1.90
N ALA A 24 -9.20 2.52 -1.59
CA ALA A 24 -9.11 1.09 -1.85
C ALA A 24 -10.17 0.30 -1.08
N ALA A 25 -10.35 0.59 0.23
CA ALA A 25 -11.37 -0.06 1.05
C ALA A 25 -12.78 0.17 0.48
N LYS A 26 -13.08 1.41 0.04
CA LYS A 26 -14.33 1.75 -0.62
C LYS A 26 -14.55 0.94 -1.90
N ALA A 27 -13.55 0.90 -2.79
CA ALA A 27 -13.64 0.18 -4.06
C ALA A 27 -13.82 -1.34 -3.86
N LEU A 28 -13.11 -1.96 -2.91
CA LEU A 28 -13.26 -3.38 -2.60
C LEU A 28 -14.66 -3.69 -2.04
N LYS A 29 -15.20 -2.81 -1.18
CA LYS A 29 -16.57 -2.93 -0.67
C LYS A 29 -17.61 -2.82 -1.77
N GLU A 30 -17.47 -1.86 -2.69
CA GLU A 30 -18.37 -1.69 -3.84
C GLU A 30 -18.40 -2.92 -4.75
N LEU A 31 -17.29 -3.67 -4.84
CA LEU A 31 -17.24 -4.96 -5.54
C LEU A 31 -17.82 -6.15 -4.73
N GLY A 32 -18.25 -5.91 -3.49
CA GLY A 32 -18.95 -6.86 -2.64
C GLY A 32 -18.10 -7.60 -1.62
N ALA A 33 -16.85 -7.17 -1.37
CA ALA A 33 -16.02 -7.75 -0.32
C ALA A 33 -16.51 -7.35 1.09
N GLU A 34 -16.34 -8.26 2.06
CA GLU A 34 -16.29 -7.90 3.48
C GLU A 34 -14.94 -7.23 3.76
N VAL A 35 -14.97 -5.95 4.15
CA VAL A 35 -13.73 -5.16 4.27
C VAL A 35 -13.42 -4.87 5.73
N PHE A 36 -12.17 -5.05 6.08
CA PHE A 36 -11.53 -4.64 7.32
C PHE A 36 -10.52 -3.54 7.02
N ILE A 37 -10.43 -2.53 7.89
CA ILE A 37 -9.46 -1.44 7.74
C ILE A 37 -8.68 -1.21 9.03
N THR A 38 -7.42 -0.78 8.91
CA THR A 38 -6.60 -0.48 10.08
C THR A 38 -5.78 0.81 9.91
N SER A 39 -5.51 1.47 11.02
CA SER A 39 -4.54 2.54 11.17
C SER A 39 -3.97 2.57 12.58
N THR A 40 -2.98 3.43 12.83
CA THR A 40 -2.36 3.60 14.16
C THR A 40 -3.15 4.50 15.12
N SER A 41 -4.30 5.04 14.73
CA SER A 41 -5.08 5.97 15.55
C SER A 41 -6.59 5.71 15.46
N ASP A 42 -7.33 6.27 16.41
CA ASP A 42 -8.80 6.19 16.53
C ASP A 42 -9.58 6.77 15.34
N ARG A 43 -8.93 7.59 14.50
CA ARG A 43 -9.52 8.06 13.23
C ARG A 43 -10.08 6.90 12.39
N ILE A 44 -9.55 5.70 12.57
CA ILE A 44 -10.01 4.53 11.84
C ILE A 44 -11.47 4.18 12.12
N TYR A 45 -11.96 4.44 13.31
CA TYR A 45 -13.34 4.16 13.66
C TYR A 45 -14.32 5.04 12.89
N LYS A 46 -13.99 6.34 12.72
CA LYS A 46 -14.76 7.23 11.86
C LYS A 46 -14.74 6.77 10.40
N ARG A 47 -13.58 6.32 9.90
CA ARG A 47 -13.48 5.77 8.53
C ARG A 47 -14.30 4.49 8.38
N ALA A 48 -14.29 3.64 9.39
CA ALA A 48 -15.06 2.41 9.42
C ALA A 48 -16.57 2.67 9.39
N GLU A 49 -17.03 3.65 10.17
CA GLU A 49 -18.43 4.10 10.19
C GLU A 49 -18.87 4.65 8.82
N GLU A 50 -18.08 5.55 8.22
CA GLU A 50 -18.35 6.13 6.89
C GLU A 50 -18.51 5.06 5.78
N LEU A 51 -17.72 4.00 5.87
CA LEU A 51 -17.80 2.89 4.93
C LEU A 51 -18.77 1.78 5.38
N GLY A 52 -19.24 1.75 6.63
CA GLY A 52 -20.00 0.63 7.17
C GLY A 52 -19.18 -0.67 7.13
N VAL A 53 -17.94 -0.62 7.64
CA VAL A 53 -16.98 -1.74 7.72
C VAL A 53 -16.40 -1.84 9.14
N LYS A 54 -15.57 -2.85 9.41
CA LYS A 54 -14.88 -2.96 10.71
C LYS A 54 -13.51 -2.28 10.66
N GLY A 55 -13.23 -1.42 11.65
CA GLY A 55 -11.96 -0.72 11.81
C GLY A 55 -11.21 -1.17 13.05
N PHE A 56 -9.87 -1.24 12.95
CA PHE A 56 -8.99 -1.67 14.03
C PHE A 56 -7.83 -0.68 14.18
N ILE A 57 -7.48 -0.37 15.43
CA ILE A 57 -6.22 0.32 15.74
C ILE A 57 -5.13 -0.75 15.83
N ALA A 58 -4.05 -0.61 15.08
CA ALA A 58 -2.86 -1.45 15.17
C ALA A 58 -1.63 -0.71 14.65
N ASP A 59 -0.53 -0.78 15.38
CA ASP A 59 0.79 -0.40 14.88
C ASP A 59 1.44 -1.62 14.21
N LEU A 60 1.48 -1.61 12.90
CA LEU A 60 1.99 -2.74 12.13
C LEU A 60 3.52 -2.85 12.14
N THR A 61 4.24 -1.95 12.80
CA THR A 61 5.66 -2.10 13.14
C THR A 61 5.86 -2.95 14.40
N ASN A 62 4.77 -3.22 15.15
CA ASN A 62 4.78 -4.01 16.36
C ASN A 62 4.17 -5.40 16.11
N GLU A 63 4.96 -6.44 16.28
CA GLU A 63 4.55 -7.82 16.02
C GLU A 63 3.36 -8.26 16.88
N SER A 64 3.28 -7.82 18.15
CA SER A 64 2.16 -8.15 19.05
C SER A 64 0.84 -7.51 18.60
N ASP A 65 0.88 -6.29 18.06
CA ASP A 65 -0.30 -5.61 17.54
C ASP A 65 -0.82 -6.31 16.27
N VAL A 66 0.10 -6.73 15.38
CA VAL A 66 -0.27 -7.47 14.17
C VAL A 66 -0.89 -8.82 14.52
N GLN A 67 -0.34 -9.52 15.52
CA GLN A 67 -0.90 -10.78 16.02
C GLN A 67 -2.29 -10.59 16.65
N ALA A 68 -2.48 -9.53 17.44
CA ALA A 68 -3.77 -9.18 18.01
C ALA A 68 -4.80 -8.83 16.93
N LEU A 69 -4.40 -8.08 15.90
CA LEU A 69 -5.24 -7.78 14.73
C LEU A 69 -5.62 -9.06 13.98
N GLU A 70 -4.65 -9.93 13.72
CA GLU A 70 -4.88 -11.19 13.03
C GLU A 70 -5.92 -12.06 13.75
N SER A 71 -5.85 -12.15 15.08
CA SER A 71 -6.78 -12.96 15.88
C SER A 71 -8.24 -12.49 15.80
N GLN A 72 -8.48 -11.21 15.46
CA GLN A 72 -9.82 -10.61 15.34
C GLN A 72 -10.47 -10.83 13.95
N ILE A 73 -9.69 -11.28 12.96
CA ILE A 73 -10.16 -11.50 11.58
C ILE A 73 -10.14 -13.01 11.30
N SER A 74 -11.29 -13.64 11.25
CA SER A 74 -11.42 -15.10 11.15
C SER A 74 -10.92 -15.70 9.84
N SER A 75 -11.11 -15.00 8.72
CA SER A 75 -10.67 -15.40 7.38
C SER A 75 -10.21 -14.19 6.58
N LEU A 76 -9.26 -14.40 5.67
CA LEU A 76 -8.79 -13.34 4.79
C LEU A 76 -8.45 -13.89 3.41
N ASP A 77 -9.01 -13.27 2.38
CA ASP A 77 -8.73 -13.56 0.97
C ASP A 77 -7.78 -12.53 0.36
N ILE A 78 -7.91 -11.25 0.75
CA ILE A 78 -7.25 -10.13 0.11
C ILE A 78 -6.53 -9.30 1.18
N LEU A 79 -5.22 -9.08 0.99
CA LEU A 79 -4.43 -8.18 1.82
C LEU A 79 -3.87 -7.04 0.97
N VAL A 80 -4.25 -5.80 1.31
CA VAL A 80 -3.69 -4.59 0.71
C VAL A 80 -2.72 -3.95 1.70
N ASN A 81 -1.44 -4.12 1.46
CA ASN A 81 -0.35 -3.51 2.21
C ASN A 81 -0.13 -2.07 1.73
N ASN A 82 -0.90 -1.14 2.32
CA ASN A 82 -0.84 0.28 1.99
C ASN A 82 -0.22 1.12 3.14
N ALA A 83 -0.18 0.61 4.37
CA ALA A 83 0.47 1.30 5.48
C ALA A 83 1.93 1.64 5.15
N GLY A 84 2.34 2.87 5.49
CA GLY A 84 3.69 3.37 5.21
C GLY A 84 3.71 4.88 5.06
N MET A 85 4.83 5.43 4.60
CA MET A 85 5.12 6.84 4.33
C MET A 85 5.05 7.72 5.58
N THR A 86 3.87 8.01 6.11
CA THR A 86 3.69 8.76 7.37
C THR A 86 2.76 8.00 8.31
N SER A 87 3.09 8.01 9.59
CA SER A 87 2.25 7.50 10.67
C SER A 87 2.02 8.61 11.68
N VAL A 88 0.83 8.65 12.29
CA VAL A 88 0.54 9.62 13.36
C VAL A 88 1.40 9.31 14.60
N THR A 89 1.65 8.04 14.87
CA THR A 89 2.45 7.58 16.01
C THR A 89 3.95 7.60 15.74
N SER A 90 4.36 7.54 14.47
CA SER A 90 5.76 7.58 14.04
C SER A 90 5.90 8.40 12.75
N PRO A 91 5.80 9.74 12.81
CA PRO A 91 5.93 10.59 11.63
C PRO A 91 7.33 10.49 11.02
N ALA A 92 7.43 10.69 9.71
CA ALA A 92 8.72 10.76 9.04
C ALA A 92 9.55 11.93 9.60
N SER A 93 10.80 11.65 9.94
CA SER A 93 11.73 12.67 10.40
C SER A 93 12.30 13.46 9.22
N PRO A 94 12.56 14.78 9.35
CA PRO A 94 13.32 15.54 8.35
C PRO A 94 14.67 14.89 8.00
N ASN A 95 15.29 14.19 8.95
CA ASN A 95 16.55 13.48 8.75
C ASN A 95 16.45 12.22 7.86
N GLU A 96 15.25 11.78 7.49
CA GLU A 96 15.04 10.72 6.51
C GLU A 96 15.07 11.25 5.06
N ALA A 97 14.78 12.55 4.89
CA ALA A 97 14.68 13.24 3.61
C ALA A 97 15.84 14.25 3.42
N THR A 98 17.07 13.76 3.43
CA THR A 98 18.29 14.58 3.31
C THR A 98 19.35 13.86 2.48
N ASP A 99 20.49 14.51 2.25
CA ASP A 99 21.65 13.89 1.62
C ASP A 99 22.08 12.62 2.38
N ILE A 100 22.45 11.59 1.64
CA ILE A 100 22.79 10.28 2.21
C ILE A 100 23.91 10.34 3.27
N SER A 101 24.82 11.28 3.15
CA SER A 101 25.91 11.49 4.14
C SER A 101 25.39 11.98 5.49
N GLN A 102 24.18 12.52 5.53
CA GLN A 102 23.53 13.06 6.74
C GLN A 102 22.48 12.11 7.33
N VAL A 103 22.13 11.03 6.62
CA VAL A 103 21.15 10.04 7.12
C VAL A 103 21.79 9.18 8.19
N SER A 104 21.23 9.20 9.41
CA SER A 104 21.68 8.30 10.47
C SER A 104 21.16 6.88 10.23
N LEU A 105 21.86 5.89 10.81
CA LEU A 105 21.38 4.50 10.79
C LEU A 105 19.99 4.37 11.45
N GLU A 106 19.74 5.11 12.51
CA GLU A 106 18.44 5.16 13.19
C GLU A 106 17.33 5.67 12.26
N ALA A 107 17.57 6.74 11.49
CA ALA A 107 16.63 7.28 10.52
C ALA A 107 16.33 6.24 9.43
N LEU A 108 17.36 5.55 8.91
CA LEU A 108 17.18 4.45 7.97
C LEU A 108 16.31 3.33 8.57
N GLN A 109 16.61 2.87 9.77
CA GLN A 109 15.87 1.80 10.44
C GLN A 109 14.40 2.18 10.65
N LYS A 110 14.11 3.38 11.15
CA LYS A 110 12.74 3.88 11.32
C LYS A 110 11.96 3.96 10.01
N GLY A 111 12.60 4.47 8.96
CA GLY A 111 11.97 4.54 7.65
C GLY A 111 11.72 3.17 7.02
N MET A 112 12.65 2.22 7.19
CA MET A 112 12.45 0.82 6.78
C MET A 112 11.34 0.14 7.57
N SER A 113 11.31 0.31 8.89
CA SER A 113 10.27 -0.24 9.74
C SER A 113 8.88 0.24 9.29
N ARG A 114 8.72 1.53 9.10
CA ARG A 114 7.44 2.13 8.71
C ARG A 114 6.97 1.74 7.30
N ASN A 115 7.87 1.58 6.33
CA ASN A 115 7.53 1.38 4.92
C ASN A 115 7.68 -0.06 4.42
N LEU A 116 8.46 -0.91 5.08
CA LEU A 116 8.70 -2.30 4.67
C LEU A 116 8.21 -3.29 5.72
N GLU A 117 8.62 -3.14 7.00
CA GLU A 117 8.31 -4.13 8.04
C GLU A 117 6.81 -4.23 8.29
N THR A 118 6.06 -3.12 8.17
CA THR A 118 4.59 -3.13 8.25
C THR A 118 3.97 -4.10 7.24
N ALA A 119 4.42 -4.09 5.99
CA ALA A 119 3.94 -4.99 4.95
C ALA A 119 4.44 -6.43 5.16
N PHE A 120 5.67 -6.58 5.61
CA PHE A 120 6.25 -7.88 5.92
C PHE A 120 5.50 -8.58 7.06
N LEU A 121 5.30 -7.89 8.19
CA LEU A 121 4.61 -8.45 9.36
C LEU A 121 3.13 -8.73 9.05
N ALA A 122 2.41 -7.81 8.42
CA ALA A 122 1.03 -8.05 8.02
C ALA A 122 0.94 -9.29 7.11
N THR A 123 1.83 -9.40 6.10
CA THR A 123 1.83 -10.58 5.23
C THR A 123 2.17 -11.85 6.00
N LYS A 124 3.22 -11.86 6.83
CA LYS A 124 3.65 -13.00 7.64
C LYS A 124 2.49 -13.57 8.47
N PHE A 125 1.78 -12.72 9.20
CA PHE A 125 0.74 -13.15 10.11
C PHE A 125 -0.56 -13.56 9.39
N PHE A 126 -0.95 -12.86 8.33
CA PHE A 126 -2.18 -13.16 7.61
C PHE A 126 -2.03 -14.27 6.54
N LEU A 127 -0.81 -14.59 6.11
CA LEU A 127 -0.57 -15.60 5.07
C LEU A 127 -1.22 -16.96 5.34
N PRO A 128 -1.23 -17.52 6.57
CA PRO A 128 -1.93 -18.78 6.86
C PRO A 128 -3.44 -18.73 6.57
N LYS A 129 -4.09 -17.58 6.75
CA LYS A 129 -5.51 -17.38 6.41
C LYS A 129 -5.70 -17.24 4.91
N ILE A 130 -4.82 -16.46 4.25
CA ILE A 130 -4.87 -16.26 2.81
C ILE A 130 -4.65 -17.57 2.05
N ARG A 131 -3.79 -18.46 2.53
CA ARG A 131 -3.58 -19.80 1.95
C ARG A 131 -4.84 -20.68 1.96
N LYS A 132 -5.76 -20.45 2.90
CA LYS A 132 -7.04 -21.17 2.97
C LYS A 132 -8.06 -20.69 1.93
N SER A 133 -7.82 -19.52 1.33
CA SER A 133 -8.74 -18.90 0.36
C SER A 133 -8.80 -19.58 -1.01
N GLN A 134 -7.80 -20.35 -1.41
CA GLN A 134 -7.61 -20.91 -2.77
C GLN A 134 -7.57 -19.85 -3.90
N SER A 135 -7.72 -18.59 -3.60
CA SER A 135 -7.66 -17.46 -4.56
C SER A 135 -7.15 -16.19 -3.87
N GLY A 136 -6.15 -16.35 -3.01
CA GLY A 136 -5.58 -15.25 -2.23
C GLY A 136 -4.96 -14.15 -3.10
N ARG A 137 -5.05 -12.92 -2.63
CA ARG A 137 -4.51 -11.72 -3.31
C ARG A 137 -3.73 -10.88 -2.33
N ILE A 138 -2.48 -10.57 -2.64
CA ILE A 138 -1.63 -9.67 -1.86
C ILE A 138 -1.23 -8.53 -2.77
N ILE A 139 -1.54 -7.31 -2.37
CA ILE A 139 -1.23 -6.10 -3.11
C ILE A 139 -0.32 -5.21 -2.25
N MET A 140 0.86 -4.88 -2.78
CA MET A 140 1.82 -3.99 -2.13
C MET A 140 1.72 -2.60 -2.74
N ILE A 141 1.53 -1.57 -1.91
CA ILE A 141 1.59 -0.18 -2.39
C ILE A 141 3.01 0.34 -2.23
N SER A 142 3.74 0.25 -3.33
CA SER A 142 5.10 0.76 -3.44
C SER A 142 5.10 2.22 -3.93
N SER A 143 5.99 2.57 -4.83
CA SER A 143 6.12 3.91 -5.43
C SER A 143 6.91 3.81 -6.74
N LEU A 144 6.79 4.80 -7.61
CA LEU A 144 7.76 5.02 -8.68
C LEU A 144 9.16 5.21 -8.12
N THR A 145 9.26 5.94 -7.00
CA THR A 145 10.52 6.21 -6.30
C THR A 145 11.10 4.92 -5.73
N GLY A 146 12.32 4.63 -6.13
CA GLY A 146 13.09 3.47 -5.69
C GLY A 146 13.14 2.33 -6.70
N HIS A 147 12.08 2.08 -7.49
CA HIS A 147 12.09 1.00 -8.50
C HIS A 147 12.29 1.51 -9.93
N VAL A 148 11.62 2.60 -10.29
CA VAL A 148 11.61 3.15 -11.65
C VAL A 148 12.39 4.47 -11.70
N MET A 149 12.19 5.30 -10.69
CA MET A 149 12.74 6.65 -10.59
C MET A 149 13.39 6.85 -9.22
N ALA A 150 14.09 7.96 -9.05
CA ALA A 150 14.60 8.41 -7.76
C ALA A 150 14.24 9.89 -7.53
N MET A 151 14.04 10.25 -6.27
CA MET A 151 13.89 11.63 -5.82
C MET A 151 15.17 12.08 -5.09
N LYS A 152 15.59 13.32 -5.35
CA LYS A 152 16.72 13.90 -4.61
C LYS A 152 16.41 13.92 -3.12
N ASN A 153 17.39 13.61 -2.29
CA ASN A 153 17.29 13.60 -0.84
C ASN A 153 16.21 12.66 -0.26
N GLN A 154 15.93 11.53 -0.93
CA GLN A 154 14.97 10.52 -0.46
C GLN A 154 15.59 9.12 -0.40
N PRO A 155 16.82 8.92 0.12
CA PRO A 155 17.47 7.61 0.08
C PRO A 155 16.75 6.56 0.91
N VAL A 156 16.22 6.93 2.07
CA VAL A 156 15.49 6.01 2.97
C VAL A 156 14.19 5.52 2.33
N TYR A 157 13.38 6.45 1.84
CA TYR A 157 12.11 6.13 1.19
C TYR A 157 12.31 5.29 -0.07
N ALA A 158 13.26 5.70 -0.94
CA ALA A 158 13.58 4.96 -2.16
C ALA A 158 14.01 3.52 -1.86
N THR A 159 14.88 3.33 -0.87
CA THR A 159 15.35 2.00 -0.45
C THR A 159 14.19 1.14 0.03
N ALA A 160 13.34 1.65 0.92
CA ALA A 160 12.22 0.90 1.46
C ALA A 160 11.19 0.52 0.39
N LYS A 161 10.86 1.45 -0.52
CA LYS A 161 9.92 1.17 -1.61
C LYS A 161 10.48 0.22 -2.68
N ALA A 162 11.79 0.26 -2.95
CA ALA A 162 12.46 -0.74 -3.79
C ALA A 162 12.44 -2.13 -3.13
N ALA A 163 12.66 -2.21 -1.82
CA ALA A 163 12.63 -3.47 -1.08
C ALA A 163 11.27 -4.18 -1.15
N LEU A 164 10.16 -3.43 -1.17
CA LEU A 164 8.81 -3.99 -1.38
C LEU A 164 8.68 -4.76 -2.70
N ILE A 165 9.41 -4.36 -3.75
CA ILE A 165 9.37 -5.07 -5.03
C ILE A 165 10.08 -6.43 -4.93
N GLY A 166 11.21 -6.50 -4.22
CA GLY A 166 11.87 -7.77 -3.90
C GLY A 166 10.96 -8.69 -3.10
N LEU A 167 10.31 -8.17 -2.06
CA LEU A 167 9.37 -8.91 -1.22
C LEU A 167 8.16 -9.40 -2.05
N THR A 168 7.62 -8.56 -2.94
CA THR A 168 6.52 -8.93 -3.84
C THR A 168 6.86 -10.13 -4.70
N LYS A 169 8.04 -10.15 -5.32
CA LYS A 169 8.49 -11.25 -6.19
C LYS A 169 8.72 -12.54 -5.40
N SER A 170 9.33 -12.45 -4.22
CA SER A 170 9.56 -13.61 -3.35
C SER A 170 8.23 -14.26 -2.94
N ILE A 171 7.29 -13.48 -2.42
CA ILE A 171 5.97 -13.98 -2.02
C ILE A 171 5.23 -14.55 -3.24
N ALA A 172 5.27 -13.88 -4.38
CA ALA A 172 4.61 -14.34 -5.60
C ALA A 172 5.10 -15.73 -6.03
N LEU A 173 6.40 -15.97 -5.96
CA LEU A 173 7.01 -17.25 -6.32
C LEU A 173 6.65 -18.35 -5.32
N ASP A 174 6.79 -18.07 -4.02
CA ASP A 174 6.58 -19.05 -2.95
C ASP A 174 5.11 -19.48 -2.84
N GLU A 175 4.18 -18.54 -3.08
CA GLU A 175 2.75 -18.72 -2.84
C GLU A 175 1.92 -19.10 -4.09
N ALA A 176 2.55 -19.08 -5.28
CA ALA A 176 1.87 -19.44 -6.54
C ALA A 176 1.21 -20.83 -6.48
N LYS A 177 1.84 -21.80 -5.82
CA LYS A 177 1.31 -23.17 -5.65
C LYS A 177 -0.01 -23.24 -4.86
N TYR A 178 -0.34 -22.20 -4.10
CA TYR A 178 -1.61 -22.06 -3.38
C TYR A 178 -2.66 -21.22 -4.14
N GLY A 179 -2.38 -20.85 -5.40
CA GLY A 179 -3.26 -19.99 -6.20
C GLY A 179 -3.27 -18.52 -5.73
N ILE A 180 -2.29 -18.12 -4.92
CA ILE A 180 -2.12 -16.76 -4.42
C ILE A 180 -1.32 -15.94 -5.42
N THR A 181 -1.77 -14.71 -5.70
CA THR A 181 -0.98 -13.74 -6.44
C THR A 181 -0.50 -12.64 -5.51
N CYS A 182 0.74 -12.16 -5.73
CA CYS A 182 1.31 -11.01 -5.05
C CYS A 182 1.82 -10.03 -6.09
N ASN A 183 1.30 -8.79 -6.09
CA ASN A 183 1.69 -7.76 -7.05
C ASN A 183 1.89 -6.42 -6.35
N ALA A 184 2.70 -5.55 -6.94
CA ALA A 184 2.93 -4.20 -6.45
C ALA A 184 2.28 -3.16 -7.38
N ILE A 185 1.67 -2.13 -6.79
CA ILE A 185 1.25 -0.92 -7.49
C ILE A 185 2.26 0.18 -7.18
N LEU A 186 2.66 0.90 -8.22
CA LEU A 186 3.60 2.00 -8.16
C LEU A 186 2.88 3.31 -8.52
N PRO A 187 2.30 4.01 -7.53
CA PRO A 187 1.70 5.30 -7.75
C PRO A 187 2.75 6.35 -8.16
N GLY A 188 2.35 7.26 -9.06
CA GLY A 188 3.04 8.52 -9.29
C GLY A 188 2.63 9.58 -8.27
N TRP A 189 2.52 10.84 -8.73
CA TRP A 189 2.02 11.96 -7.93
C TRP A 189 0.50 11.84 -7.76
N ILE A 190 0.05 11.56 -6.54
CA ILE A 190 -1.37 11.36 -6.21
C ILE A 190 -1.84 12.52 -5.34
N ALA A 191 -2.91 13.19 -5.77
CA ALA A 191 -3.52 14.31 -5.07
C ALA A 191 -4.26 13.80 -3.82
N THR A 192 -3.62 13.91 -2.67
CA THR A 192 -4.19 13.70 -1.34
C THR A 192 -4.15 15.02 -0.56
N ASP A 193 -4.91 15.15 0.53
CA ASP A 193 -4.89 16.36 1.35
C ASP A 193 -3.55 16.60 2.06
N SER A 194 -2.71 15.57 2.12
CA SER A 194 -1.39 15.62 2.78
C SER A 194 -0.25 16.06 1.88
N ILE A 195 -0.48 16.31 0.58
CA ILE A 195 0.60 16.72 -0.34
C ILE A 195 0.98 18.19 -0.16
N SER A 196 2.27 18.47 -0.26
CA SER A 196 2.82 19.83 -0.27
C SER A 196 2.53 20.57 -1.58
N GLU A 197 2.65 21.89 -1.59
CA GLU A 197 2.52 22.70 -2.82
C GLU A 197 3.57 22.31 -3.88
N SER A 198 4.78 21.92 -3.45
CA SER A 198 5.81 21.40 -4.34
C SER A 198 5.35 20.09 -5.03
N GLU A 199 4.76 19.18 -4.29
CA GLU A 199 4.24 17.91 -4.85
C GLU A 199 3.06 18.15 -5.77
N LYS A 200 2.17 19.11 -5.48
CA LYS A 200 1.10 19.52 -6.41
C LYS A 200 1.68 20.03 -7.73
N SER A 201 2.71 20.89 -7.66
CA SER A 201 3.41 21.39 -8.85
C SER A 201 4.03 20.25 -9.67
N GLN A 202 4.63 19.26 -9.01
CA GLN A 202 5.17 18.06 -9.68
C GLN A 202 4.05 17.27 -10.37
N GLY A 203 2.88 17.14 -9.72
CA GLY A 203 1.71 16.51 -10.32
C GLY A 203 1.24 17.19 -11.60
N LEU A 204 1.35 18.51 -11.69
CA LEU A 204 0.99 19.26 -12.91
C LEU A 204 1.99 19.05 -14.06
N SER A 205 3.21 18.61 -13.77
CA SER A 205 4.28 18.41 -14.77
C SER A 205 4.23 17.04 -15.46
N VAL A 206 3.36 16.13 -15.02
CA VAL A 206 3.21 14.81 -15.67
C VAL A 206 2.51 14.95 -17.03
N PRO A 207 2.67 13.99 -17.97
CA PRO A 207 2.04 14.08 -19.30
C PRO A 207 0.52 14.26 -19.29
N MET A 208 -0.19 13.70 -18.32
CA MET A 208 -1.64 13.92 -18.18
C MET A 208 -2.02 15.30 -17.60
N GLY A 209 -1.05 16.17 -17.27
CA GLY A 209 -1.26 17.54 -16.81
C GLY A 209 -1.92 17.68 -15.43
N ARG A 210 -1.99 16.61 -14.64
CA ARG A 210 -2.57 16.61 -13.28
C ARG A 210 -1.99 15.49 -12.42
N GLY A 211 -2.08 15.66 -11.12
CA GLY A 211 -1.91 14.53 -10.20
C GLY A 211 -3.00 13.47 -10.39
N GLY A 212 -2.68 12.23 -10.13
CA GLY A 212 -3.66 11.14 -10.07
C GLY A 212 -4.58 11.29 -8.86
N ARG A 213 -5.80 10.74 -8.95
CA ARG A 213 -6.71 10.64 -7.80
C ARG A 213 -6.52 9.31 -7.09
N THR A 214 -6.85 9.26 -5.82
CA THR A 214 -6.76 8.03 -5.02
C THR A 214 -7.68 6.92 -5.53
N ASP A 215 -8.84 7.27 -6.13
CA ASP A 215 -9.74 6.29 -6.74
C ASP A 215 -9.14 5.65 -8.02
N GLU A 216 -8.24 6.32 -8.72
CA GLU A 216 -7.53 5.74 -9.87
C GLU A 216 -6.53 4.66 -9.41
N ILE A 217 -5.87 4.86 -8.27
CA ILE A 217 -5.04 3.81 -7.64
C ILE A 217 -5.93 2.68 -7.08
N ALA A 218 -7.03 3.04 -6.41
CA ALA A 218 -7.98 2.07 -5.87
C ALA A 218 -8.58 1.16 -6.95
N SER A 219 -8.78 1.67 -8.17
CA SER A 219 -9.26 0.89 -9.32
C SER A 219 -8.26 -0.19 -9.73
N ALA A 220 -6.96 0.11 -9.73
CA ALA A 220 -5.92 -0.88 -10.00
C ALA A 220 -5.84 -1.93 -8.87
N ILE A 221 -5.95 -1.51 -7.60
CA ILE A 221 -6.03 -2.42 -6.43
C ILE A 221 -7.24 -3.36 -6.58
N ALA A 222 -8.41 -2.80 -6.87
CA ALA A 222 -9.64 -3.53 -7.03
C ALA A 222 -9.54 -4.58 -8.15
N TRP A 223 -9.01 -4.21 -9.32
CA TRP A 223 -8.77 -5.14 -10.42
C TRP A 223 -7.83 -6.28 -10.04
N LEU A 224 -6.66 -5.99 -9.45
CA LEU A 224 -5.70 -7.00 -9.01
C LEU A 224 -6.28 -7.94 -7.93
N SER A 225 -7.29 -7.49 -7.20
CA SER A 225 -7.98 -8.28 -6.17
C SER A 225 -8.98 -9.29 -6.76
N THR A 226 -9.35 -9.16 -8.04
CA THR A 226 -10.38 -10.00 -8.69
C THR A 226 -9.81 -11.24 -9.35
N LEU A 227 -10.71 -12.15 -9.76
CA LEU A 227 -10.35 -13.29 -10.60
C LEU A 227 -9.87 -12.88 -11.99
N GLY A 228 -10.20 -11.65 -12.45
CA GLY A 228 -9.72 -11.11 -13.72
C GLY A 228 -8.19 -10.94 -13.79
N ALA A 229 -7.52 -10.86 -12.62
CA ALA A 229 -6.08 -10.77 -12.51
C ALA A 229 -5.41 -12.07 -12.01
N SER A 230 -6.10 -13.22 -12.06
CA SER A 230 -5.62 -14.47 -11.44
C SER A 230 -4.34 -15.06 -12.05
N TYR A 231 -3.94 -14.60 -13.23
CA TYR A 231 -2.69 -15.03 -13.89
C TYR A 231 -1.58 -13.96 -13.85
N ILE A 232 -1.79 -12.90 -13.03
CA ILE A 232 -0.83 -11.82 -12.84
C ILE A 232 -0.23 -11.97 -11.45
N THR A 233 1.07 -12.31 -11.36
CA THR A 233 1.78 -12.42 -10.10
C THR A 233 3.24 -11.99 -10.25
N GLY A 234 3.82 -11.42 -9.21
CA GLY A 234 5.19 -10.91 -9.17
C GLY A 234 5.40 -9.62 -9.99
N GLN A 235 4.31 -8.97 -10.44
CA GLN A 235 4.41 -7.83 -11.34
C GLN A 235 4.33 -6.49 -10.60
N THR A 236 4.85 -5.44 -11.27
CA THR A 236 4.73 -4.05 -10.86
C THR A 236 3.81 -3.33 -11.84
N ILE A 237 2.73 -2.73 -11.33
CA ILE A 237 1.78 -1.96 -12.12
C ILE A 237 1.98 -0.48 -11.84
N ILE A 238 2.44 0.25 -12.84
CA ILE A 238 2.67 1.70 -12.76
C ILE A 238 1.34 2.43 -13.02
N VAL A 239 1.01 3.39 -12.14
CA VAL A 239 -0.18 4.24 -12.25
C VAL A 239 0.26 5.67 -11.97
N ASP A 240 0.72 6.39 -13.00
CA ASP A 240 1.50 7.62 -12.83
C ASP A 240 1.19 8.75 -13.84
N GLY A 241 0.17 8.60 -14.67
CA GLY A 241 -0.17 9.59 -15.70
C GLY A 241 0.91 9.79 -16.76
N GLY A 242 1.79 8.79 -16.94
CA GLY A 242 2.89 8.83 -17.92
C GLY A 242 4.18 9.47 -17.39
N ASN A 243 4.26 9.79 -16.10
CA ASN A 243 5.43 10.46 -15.52
C ASN A 243 6.73 9.69 -15.73
N SER A 244 6.70 8.36 -15.63
CA SER A 244 7.90 7.51 -15.74
C SER A 244 8.42 7.31 -17.16
N ILE A 245 7.63 7.64 -18.17
CA ILE A 245 8.01 7.46 -19.59
C ILE A 245 8.35 8.78 -20.29
N LYS A 246 8.26 9.91 -19.60
CA LYS A 246 8.58 11.23 -20.16
C LYS A 246 10.10 11.42 -20.21
N GLU A 247 10.65 11.52 -21.44
CA GLU A 247 12.06 11.81 -21.67
C GLU A 247 12.34 13.32 -21.60
N GLU A 248 11.49 14.13 -22.23
CA GLU A 248 11.64 15.60 -22.23
C GLU A 248 11.35 16.19 -20.85
N ARG A 249 12.29 16.96 -20.36
CA ARG A 249 12.17 17.73 -19.11
C ARG A 249 12.26 19.21 -19.46
N ALA A 250 11.15 19.92 -19.26
CA ALA A 250 11.15 21.37 -19.39
C ALA A 250 11.94 22.03 -18.26
#